data_c9c4096774778228e31ac618cc6ae3d0
#
_entry.id   c9c4096774778228e31ac618cc6ae3d0
#
_cell.length_a   1.000
_cell.length_b   1.000
_cell.length_c   1.000
_cell.angle_alpha   90.00
_cell.angle_beta   90.00
_cell.angle_gamma   90.00
#
_symmetry.space_group_name_H-M   'P 1'
#
loop_
_entity.id
_entity.type
_entity.pdbx_description
1 polymer ?
#
loop_
_entity_poly.entity_id
_entity_poly.type
_entity_poly.pdbx_seq_one_letter_code
_entity_poly.pdbx_strand_id
1 'polypeptide(L)'
;MKKYLLLVCALSCIVFAKAKDWTQYVNPLMGSQSSFELSTGNTYPTIARPWGMNFWTPQTGKMGDGWQYTYTANKIRGFKQTHQPSPWINDYGQFSIMPVVGKPEFNEEKRASWFAHKGETATPYYYKVYLAEHDVVTEMAPTERAVLFRFTFPENDHSYVVVDAFDKGSYIKVIPEENKIIGYTTRNSGGVPENFKNYFR
;
A
#
# COMPACT_ATOMS: atom_id res chain seq x y z
N MET A 1 -23.67 10.10 50.52
CA MET A 1 -22.23 10.29 50.31
C MET A 1 -21.50 9.02 49.87
N LYS A 2 -21.57 7.87 50.52
CA LYS A 2 -20.86 6.63 50.13
C LYS A 2 -21.18 6.11 48.72
N LYS A 3 -22.42 6.25 48.21
CA LYS A 3 -22.83 5.80 46.87
C LYS A 3 -22.20 6.63 45.73
N TYR A 4 -22.02 7.92 45.95
CA TYR A 4 -21.37 8.80 44.95
C TYR A 4 -19.86 8.62 44.92
N LEU A 5 -19.26 8.29 46.06
CA LEU A 5 -17.83 7.99 46.14
C LEU A 5 -17.48 6.74 45.34
N LEU A 6 -18.30 5.69 45.42
CA LEU A 6 -18.15 4.46 44.62
C LEU A 6 -18.31 4.71 43.11
N LEU A 7 -19.26 5.60 42.71
CA LEU A 7 -19.47 5.95 41.32
C LEU A 7 -18.27 6.72 40.75
N VAL A 8 -17.70 7.67 41.49
CA VAL A 8 -16.51 8.42 41.11
C VAL A 8 -15.29 7.53 41.00
N CYS A 9 -15.09 6.57 41.92
CA CYS A 9 -13.99 5.60 41.80
C CYS A 9 -14.17 4.66 40.62
N ALA A 10 -15.39 4.23 40.28
CA ALA A 10 -15.65 3.41 39.11
C ALA A 10 -15.40 4.17 37.79
N LEU A 11 -15.79 5.45 37.72
CA LEU A 11 -15.48 6.30 36.53
C LEU A 11 -13.99 6.58 36.42
N SER A 12 -13.26 6.81 37.51
CA SER A 12 -11.81 7.05 37.45
C SER A 12 -11.01 5.82 37.00
N CYS A 13 -11.49 4.58 37.33
CA CYS A 13 -10.87 3.35 36.84
C CYS A 13 -11.02 3.15 35.30
N ILE A 14 -12.10 3.66 34.71
CA ILE A 14 -12.34 3.52 33.27
C ILE A 14 -11.39 4.44 32.47
N VAL A 15 -10.99 5.57 33.01
CA VAL A 15 -10.13 6.55 32.32
C VAL A 15 -8.68 6.05 32.14
N PHE A 16 -8.22 5.07 32.93
CA PHE A 16 -6.85 4.56 32.90
C PHE A 16 -6.68 3.22 32.19
N ALA A 17 -7.73 2.58 31.72
CA ALA A 17 -7.63 1.35 30.95
C ALA A 17 -7.21 1.63 29.50
N LYS A 18 -5.92 1.91 29.27
CA LYS A 18 -5.37 1.86 27.91
C LYS A 18 -5.43 0.42 27.42
N ALA A 19 -6.23 0.17 26.40
CA ALA A 19 -6.17 -1.10 25.69
C ALA A 19 -4.75 -1.34 25.19
N LYS A 20 -4.18 -2.51 25.49
CA LYS A 20 -2.85 -2.87 25.01
C LYS A 20 -2.93 -3.08 23.50
N ASP A 21 -2.11 -2.34 22.76
CA ASP A 21 -1.98 -2.54 21.31
C ASP A 21 -1.11 -3.78 21.04
N TRP A 22 -1.76 -4.87 20.65
CA TRP A 22 -1.11 -6.13 20.33
C TRP A 22 -0.53 -6.14 18.90
N THR A 23 -0.90 -5.18 18.06
CA THR A 23 -0.42 -5.12 16.66
C THR A 23 1.08 -4.86 16.56
N GLN A 24 1.68 -4.29 17.60
CA GLN A 24 3.14 -4.11 17.71
C GLN A 24 3.95 -5.43 17.67
N TYR A 25 3.30 -6.59 17.92
CA TYR A 25 3.93 -7.91 17.83
C TYR A 25 3.77 -8.55 16.45
N VAL A 26 3.05 -7.91 15.52
CA VAL A 26 2.88 -8.36 14.15
C VAL A 26 3.89 -7.68 13.27
N ASN A 27 4.72 -8.46 12.59
CA ASN A 27 5.69 -7.94 11.61
C ASN A 27 5.24 -8.32 10.19
N PRO A 28 4.61 -7.39 9.43
CA PRO A 28 4.20 -7.66 8.05
C PRO A 28 5.34 -7.91 7.07
N LEU A 29 6.58 -7.57 7.44
CA LEU A 29 7.77 -7.82 6.61
C LEU A 29 8.28 -9.25 6.73
N MET A 30 7.77 -10.03 7.70
CA MET A 30 8.18 -11.43 7.88
C MET A 30 7.84 -12.27 6.64
N GLY A 31 8.79 -13.07 6.18
CA GLY A 31 8.63 -13.94 5.00
C GLY A 31 8.82 -13.22 3.66
N SER A 32 9.14 -11.92 3.65
CA SER A 32 9.38 -11.16 2.42
C SER A 32 10.83 -11.18 1.94
N GLN A 33 11.73 -11.85 2.69
CA GLN A 33 13.12 -12.09 2.30
C GLN A 33 13.37 -13.58 2.11
N SER A 34 13.85 -13.95 0.93
CA SER A 34 14.26 -15.34 0.63
C SER A 34 15.14 -15.36 -0.61
N SER A 35 15.66 -16.53 -0.98
CA SER A 35 16.36 -16.74 -2.25
C SER A 35 15.38 -17.18 -3.34
N PHE A 36 15.82 -17.10 -4.59
CA PHE A 36 15.04 -17.63 -5.74
C PHE A 36 14.69 -19.10 -5.58
N GLU A 37 15.61 -19.91 -5.04
CA GLU A 37 15.42 -21.36 -4.78
C GLU A 37 14.30 -21.61 -3.75
N LEU A 38 14.09 -20.67 -2.83
CA LEU A 38 13.04 -20.71 -1.80
C LEU A 38 11.87 -19.80 -2.14
N SER A 39 11.64 -19.51 -3.44
CA SER A 39 10.56 -18.65 -3.94
C SER A 39 10.65 -17.19 -3.48
N THR A 40 11.86 -16.68 -3.24
CA THR A 40 12.17 -15.25 -3.01
C THR A 40 11.17 -14.54 -2.08
N GLY A 41 10.90 -15.13 -0.90
CA GLY A 41 9.87 -14.66 0.02
C GLY A 41 8.46 -14.90 -0.54
N ASN A 42 7.74 -15.84 0.01
CA ASN A 42 6.37 -16.18 -0.43
C ASN A 42 5.32 -15.21 0.08
N THR A 43 5.75 -14.11 0.70
CA THR A 43 4.86 -13.08 1.23
C THR A 43 5.38 -11.69 0.89
N TYR A 44 4.54 -10.72 1.05
CA TYR A 44 4.87 -9.30 0.99
C TYR A 44 4.16 -8.57 2.13
N PRO A 45 4.59 -7.36 2.51
CA PRO A 45 3.93 -6.61 3.57
C PRO A 45 2.51 -6.25 3.14
N THR A 46 1.56 -7.07 3.57
CA THR A 46 0.14 -6.94 3.26
C THR A 46 -0.51 -5.99 4.26
N ILE A 47 -0.87 -4.81 3.81
CA ILE A 47 -1.55 -3.80 4.62
C ILE A 47 -3.04 -3.88 4.28
N ALA A 48 -3.86 -4.45 5.16
CA ALA A 48 -5.24 -4.85 4.82
C ALA A 48 -6.25 -4.79 5.98
N ARG A 49 -5.91 -4.25 7.17
CA ARG A 49 -6.78 -4.05 8.33
C ARG A 49 -7.29 -5.27 9.12
N PRO A 50 -6.62 -6.28 9.40
CA PRO A 50 -5.94 -7.23 8.56
C PRO A 50 -6.88 -8.01 7.61
N TRP A 51 -8.20 -7.86 7.73
CA TRP A 51 -9.24 -8.61 6.97
C TRP A 51 -10.00 -7.73 5.97
N GLY A 52 -9.34 -6.71 5.42
CA GLY A 52 -9.89 -5.90 4.34
C GLY A 52 -10.12 -6.69 3.05
N MET A 53 -10.94 -6.15 2.17
CA MET A 53 -11.21 -6.73 0.84
C MET A 53 -10.22 -6.26 -0.21
N ASN A 54 -9.33 -5.36 0.15
CA ASN A 54 -8.24 -4.91 -0.70
C ASN A 54 -6.95 -4.86 0.10
N PHE A 55 -5.87 -5.38 -0.45
CA PHE A 55 -4.54 -5.40 0.13
C PHE A 55 -3.66 -4.38 -0.56
N TRP A 56 -2.83 -3.71 0.20
CA TRP A 56 -1.87 -2.75 -0.35
C TRP A 56 -0.47 -3.10 0.09
N THR A 57 0.49 -2.90 -0.81
CA THR A 57 1.90 -3.18 -0.55
C THR A 57 2.80 -2.19 -1.29
N PRO A 58 3.96 -1.82 -0.75
CA PRO A 58 5.00 -1.21 -1.57
C PRO A 58 5.41 -2.18 -2.69
N GLN A 59 5.70 -1.66 -3.85
CA GLN A 59 6.11 -2.41 -5.02
C GLN A 59 7.61 -2.22 -5.25
N THR A 60 8.39 -3.29 -5.12
CA THR A 60 9.82 -3.30 -5.49
C THR A 60 10.08 -4.06 -6.79
N GLY A 61 9.22 -5.02 -7.16
CA GLY A 61 9.24 -5.74 -8.44
C GLY A 61 8.64 -4.94 -9.59
N LYS A 62 8.68 -5.52 -10.79
CA LYS A 62 8.05 -4.93 -11.99
C LYS A 62 6.53 -5.03 -11.94
N MET A 63 5.86 -4.12 -12.64
CA MET A 63 4.43 -4.21 -12.86
C MET A 63 4.11 -5.53 -13.57
N GLY A 64 3.13 -6.29 -13.06
CA GLY A 64 2.80 -7.62 -13.57
C GLY A 64 3.65 -8.76 -13.02
N ASP A 65 4.70 -8.48 -12.26
CA ASP A 65 5.44 -9.49 -11.51
C ASP A 65 4.59 -10.03 -10.35
N GLY A 66 4.62 -11.34 -10.10
CA GLY A 66 4.02 -11.95 -8.92
C GLY A 66 4.69 -11.52 -7.62
N TRP A 67 5.98 -11.26 -7.66
CA TRP A 67 6.78 -10.79 -6.52
C TRP A 67 6.63 -9.28 -6.33
N GLN A 68 5.61 -8.90 -5.60
CA GLN A 68 5.28 -7.49 -5.38
C GLN A 68 6.38 -6.74 -4.63
N TYR A 69 6.95 -7.40 -3.62
CA TYR A 69 7.95 -6.81 -2.72
C TYR A 69 8.98 -7.87 -2.33
N THR A 70 10.24 -7.48 -2.29
CA THR A 70 11.36 -8.27 -1.78
C THR A 70 12.12 -7.45 -0.76
N TYR A 71 12.33 -7.98 0.45
CA TYR A 71 12.98 -7.25 1.55
C TYR A 71 14.40 -6.77 1.21
N THR A 72 15.14 -7.52 0.40
CA THR A 72 16.50 -7.14 -0.02
C THR A 72 16.55 -6.05 -1.09
N ALA A 73 15.40 -5.67 -1.66
CA ALA A 73 15.34 -4.57 -2.62
C ALA A 73 15.51 -3.22 -1.91
N ASN A 74 16.08 -2.26 -2.61
CA ASN A 74 16.41 -0.94 -2.08
C ASN A 74 15.68 0.20 -2.79
N LYS A 75 14.78 -0.13 -3.75
CA LYS A 75 13.95 0.85 -4.46
C LYS A 75 12.48 0.44 -4.48
N ILE A 76 11.62 1.42 -4.23
CA ILE A 76 10.18 1.32 -4.42
C ILE A 76 9.81 1.95 -5.76
N ARG A 77 8.99 1.26 -6.56
CA ARG A 77 8.50 1.68 -7.90
C ARG A 77 7.07 2.23 -7.85
N GLY A 78 6.37 1.99 -6.74
CA GLY A 78 5.00 2.42 -6.49
C GLY A 78 4.40 1.72 -5.28
N PHE A 79 3.11 1.98 -5.06
CA PHE A 79 2.29 1.33 -4.06
C PHE A 79 1.14 0.64 -4.78
N LYS A 80 1.02 -0.66 -4.61
CA LYS A 80 0.22 -1.51 -5.47
C LYS A 80 -0.95 -2.11 -4.72
N GLN A 81 -2.13 -2.06 -5.32
CA GLN A 81 -3.24 -2.88 -4.86
C GLN A 81 -3.01 -4.33 -5.26
N THR A 82 -3.33 -5.24 -4.36
CA THR A 82 -3.29 -6.68 -4.57
C THR A 82 -4.55 -7.33 -4.02
N HIS A 83 -4.84 -8.58 -4.41
CA HIS A 83 -6.05 -9.30 -4.02
C HIS A 83 -5.74 -10.60 -3.28
N GLN A 84 -4.47 -10.96 -3.18
CA GLN A 84 -4.03 -12.14 -2.46
C GLN A 84 -2.70 -11.89 -1.74
N PRO A 85 -2.48 -12.50 -0.57
CA PRO A 85 -1.28 -12.24 0.24
C PRO A 85 -0.04 -13.01 -0.24
N SER A 86 -0.14 -13.85 -1.26
CA SER A 86 0.97 -14.65 -1.79
C SER A 86 1.30 -14.26 -3.23
N PRO A 87 2.59 -14.12 -3.59
CA PRO A 87 3.02 -13.80 -4.95
C PRO A 87 3.07 -15.01 -5.89
N TRP A 88 2.82 -16.22 -5.41
CA TRP A 88 3.04 -17.48 -6.12
C TRP A 88 2.29 -17.57 -7.47
N ILE A 89 1.06 -17.09 -7.52
CA ILE A 89 0.30 -16.89 -8.74
C ILE A 89 0.14 -15.40 -8.92
N ASN A 90 0.43 -14.87 -10.11
CA ASN A 90 0.22 -13.45 -10.39
C ASN A 90 -1.16 -12.98 -9.95
N ASP A 91 -1.23 -11.78 -9.47
CA ASP A 91 -2.46 -11.17 -8.97
C ASP A 91 -3.35 -10.66 -10.10
N TYR A 92 -4.57 -10.31 -9.77
CA TYR A 92 -5.61 -9.84 -10.69
C TYR A 92 -5.86 -8.35 -10.52
N GLY A 93 -6.15 -7.67 -11.65
CA GLY A 93 -6.59 -6.29 -11.61
C GLY A 93 -5.62 -5.31 -10.95
N GLN A 94 -4.34 -5.51 -11.17
CA GLN A 94 -3.29 -4.73 -10.54
C GLN A 94 -3.23 -3.30 -11.09
N PHE A 95 -3.08 -2.34 -10.21
CA PHE A 95 -2.65 -0.98 -10.52
C PHE A 95 -1.78 -0.43 -9.39
N SER A 96 -1.02 0.61 -9.68
CA SER A 96 -0.02 1.18 -8.78
C SER A 96 -0.16 2.70 -8.71
N ILE A 97 0.22 3.26 -7.57
CA ILE A 97 0.26 4.72 -7.35
C ILE A 97 1.67 5.08 -6.91
N MET A 98 2.25 6.14 -7.49
CA MET A 98 3.59 6.61 -7.13
C MET A 98 3.65 8.14 -7.11
N PRO A 99 4.06 8.78 -6.00
CA PRO A 99 4.38 10.21 -5.97
C PRO A 99 5.74 10.43 -6.65
N VAL A 100 5.83 11.46 -7.47
CA VAL A 100 7.07 11.88 -8.14
C VAL A 100 7.23 13.39 -8.11
N VAL A 101 8.47 13.86 -8.09
CA VAL A 101 8.82 15.28 -8.07
C VAL A 101 9.68 15.62 -9.28
N GLY A 102 9.55 16.86 -9.78
CA GLY A 102 10.32 17.42 -10.88
C GLY A 102 9.63 17.28 -12.23
N LYS A 103 9.44 16.09 -12.76
CA LYS A 103 8.73 15.83 -14.03
C LYS A 103 7.86 14.58 -13.92
N PRO A 104 6.74 14.50 -14.65
CA PRO A 104 5.96 13.29 -14.74
C PRO A 104 6.82 12.16 -15.35
N GLU A 105 7.03 11.07 -14.63
CA GLU A 105 7.77 9.91 -15.10
C GLU A 105 6.88 8.66 -15.03
N PHE A 106 6.55 8.12 -16.19
CA PHE A 106 5.63 6.98 -16.31
C PHE A 106 6.38 5.63 -16.35
N ASN A 107 7.68 5.64 -16.66
CA ASN A 107 8.47 4.42 -16.62
C ASN A 107 8.75 4.02 -15.18
N GLU A 108 8.34 2.81 -14.77
CA GLU A 108 8.42 2.33 -13.39
C GLU A 108 9.85 2.21 -12.86
N GLU A 109 10.84 1.95 -13.71
CA GLU A 109 12.24 1.88 -13.30
C GLU A 109 12.86 3.26 -13.08
N LYS A 110 12.48 4.23 -13.95
CA LYS A 110 12.97 5.61 -13.84
C LYS A 110 12.35 6.38 -12.70
N ARG A 111 11.08 6.10 -12.34
CA ARG A 111 10.41 6.72 -11.19
C ARG A 111 10.76 6.05 -9.85
N ALA A 112 11.44 4.90 -9.89
CA ALA A 112 11.76 4.15 -8.69
C ALA A 112 12.64 4.95 -7.73
N SER A 113 12.28 4.98 -6.46
CA SER A 113 12.95 5.74 -5.42
C SER A 113 13.65 4.85 -4.41
N TRP A 114 14.86 5.23 -4.01
CA TRP A 114 15.55 4.61 -2.89
C TRP A 114 14.74 4.77 -1.59
N PHE A 115 14.78 3.73 -0.78
CA PHE A 115 14.26 3.74 0.57
C PHE A 115 15.16 2.96 1.52
N ALA A 116 14.94 3.11 2.81
CA ALA A 116 15.66 2.37 3.83
C ALA A 116 14.68 1.79 4.85
N HIS A 117 14.85 0.54 5.23
CA HIS A 117 14.01 -0.13 6.23
C HIS A 117 13.98 0.58 7.59
N LYS A 118 15.03 1.34 7.95
CA LYS A 118 15.02 2.18 9.16
C LYS A 118 13.97 3.30 9.13
N GLY A 119 13.58 3.74 7.91
CA GLY A 119 12.52 4.73 7.67
C GLY A 119 11.19 4.11 7.24
N GLU A 120 11.10 2.78 7.18
CA GLU A 120 9.90 2.04 6.83
C GLU A 120 9.13 1.65 8.09
N THR A 121 7.85 1.93 8.10
CA THR A 121 6.92 1.43 9.13
C THR A 121 5.86 0.58 8.45
N ALA A 122 5.74 -0.67 8.86
CA ALA A 122 4.73 -1.59 8.35
C ALA A 122 3.96 -2.20 9.53
N THR A 123 2.65 -1.98 9.56
CA THR A 123 1.71 -2.62 10.47
C THR A 123 0.55 -3.20 9.65
N PRO A 124 -0.30 -4.07 10.20
CA PRO A 124 -1.41 -4.62 9.42
C PRO A 124 -2.40 -3.60 8.87
N TYR A 125 -2.40 -2.38 9.38
CA TYR A 125 -3.37 -1.32 9.04
C TYR A 125 -2.74 0.00 8.62
N TYR A 126 -1.41 0.09 8.59
CA TYR A 126 -0.71 1.33 8.26
C TYR A 126 0.68 1.04 7.70
N TYR A 127 1.06 1.79 6.68
CA TYR A 127 2.39 1.78 6.11
C TYR A 127 2.90 3.20 5.94
N LYS A 128 4.19 3.39 6.16
CA LYS A 128 4.89 4.66 5.95
C LYS A 128 6.31 4.42 5.46
N VAL A 129 6.76 5.23 4.50
CA VAL A 129 8.14 5.20 4.01
C VAL A 129 8.56 6.58 3.48
N TYR A 130 9.84 6.87 3.55
CA TYR A 130 10.46 8.02 2.88
C TYR A 130 11.08 7.58 1.55
N LEU A 131 10.77 8.31 0.48
CA LEU A 131 11.22 8.09 -0.89
C LEU A 131 12.29 9.12 -1.26
N ALA A 132 13.56 8.69 -1.27
CA ALA A 132 14.71 9.60 -1.28
C ALA A 132 14.90 10.37 -2.60
N GLU A 133 14.63 9.76 -3.79
CA GLU A 133 14.74 10.46 -5.08
C GLU A 133 13.71 11.57 -5.26
N HIS A 134 12.59 11.46 -4.57
CA HIS A 134 11.48 12.40 -4.71
C HIS A 134 11.32 13.30 -3.50
N ASP A 135 12.09 13.06 -2.42
CA ASP A 135 11.96 13.74 -1.12
C ASP A 135 10.51 13.72 -0.60
N VAL A 136 9.85 12.57 -0.71
CA VAL A 136 8.44 12.41 -0.36
C VAL A 136 8.26 11.41 0.77
N VAL A 137 7.52 11.80 1.79
CA VAL A 137 6.99 10.83 2.76
C VAL A 137 5.64 10.32 2.23
N THR A 138 5.56 9.00 2.05
CA THR A 138 4.32 8.32 1.67
C THR A 138 3.77 7.55 2.85
N GLU A 139 2.48 7.74 3.11
CA GLU A 139 1.72 7.02 4.11
C GLU A 139 0.47 6.43 3.46
N MET A 140 0.09 5.22 3.87
CA MET A 140 -1.17 4.60 3.45
C MET A 140 -1.86 3.90 4.60
N ALA A 141 -3.18 4.03 4.65
CA ALA A 141 -4.04 3.39 5.62
C ALA A 141 -5.26 2.83 4.90
N PRO A 142 -5.36 1.52 4.70
CA PRO A 142 -6.51 0.90 4.06
C PRO A 142 -7.72 0.90 4.99
N THR A 143 -8.89 1.00 4.38
CA THR A 143 -10.16 0.63 4.97
C THR A 143 -10.55 -0.77 4.48
N GLU A 144 -11.78 -1.19 4.73
CA GLU A 144 -12.25 -2.49 4.23
C GLU A 144 -12.21 -2.60 2.70
N ARG A 145 -12.53 -1.51 1.97
CA ARG A 145 -12.69 -1.49 0.50
C ARG A 145 -11.97 -0.35 -0.20
N ALA A 146 -11.26 0.49 0.54
CA ALA A 146 -10.57 1.65 0.01
C ALA A 146 -9.24 1.85 0.73
N VAL A 147 -8.45 2.80 0.30
CA VAL A 147 -7.21 3.20 0.96
C VAL A 147 -7.13 4.73 1.00
N LEU A 148 -6.64 5.26 2.11
CA LEU A 148 -6.23 6.64 2.21
C LEU A 148 -4.72 6.73 2.00
N PHE A 149 -4.29 7.49 1.01
CA PHE A 149 -2.91 7.89 0.84
C PHE A 149 -2.69 9.31 1.34
N ARG A 150 -1.53 9.53 1.96
CA ARG A 150 -1.00 10.86 2.23
C ARG A 150 0.41 10.94 1.70
N PHE A 151 0.64 11.88 0.78
CA PHE A 151 1.94 12.21 0.24
C PHE A 151 2.37 13.56 0.78
N THR A 152 3.47 13.60 1.52
CA THR A 152 4.07 14.85 1.99
C THR A 152 5.22 15.16 1.06
N PHE A 153 4.99 16.08 0.14
CA PHE A 153 5.97 16.56 -0.84
C PHE A 153 6.85 17.66 -0.23
N PRO A 154 8.09 17.84 -0.74
CA PRO A 154 8.85 19.04 -0.49
C PRO A 154 8.15 20.26 -1.11
N GLU A 155 8.50 21.46 -0.65
CA GLU A 155 7.99 22.69 -1.25
C GLU A 155 8.55 22.86 -2.68
N ASN A 156 7.70 22.64 -3.69
CA ASN A 156 8.02 22.84 -5.10
C ASN A 156 6.74 22.88 -5.95
N ASP A 157 6.84 23.40 -7.18
CA ASP A 157 5.72 23.56 -8.11
C ASP A 157 5.50 22.34 -9.02
N HIS A 158 6.31 21.28 -8.89
CA HIS A 158 6.33 20.12 -9.77
C HIS A 158 6.16 18.82 -8.99
N SER A 159 5.06 18.70 -8.27
CA SER A 159 4.66 17.50 -7.53
C SER A 159 3.54 16.78 -8.27
N TYR A 160 3.71 15.49 -8.50
CA TYR A 160 2.77 14.67 -9.27
C TYR A 160 2.46 13.36 -8.54
N VAL A 161 1.29 12.82 -8.84
CA VAL A 161 0.92 11.44 -8.49
C VAL A 161 0.67 10.68 -9.78
N VAL A 162 1.47 9.65 -10.03
CA VAL A 162 1.31 8.75 -11.18
C VAL A 162 0.37 7.62 -10.77
N VAL A 163 -0.70 7.44 -11.54
CA VAL A 163 -1.58 6.26 -11.47
C VAL A 163 -1.27 5.37 -12.66
N ASP A 164 -0.75 4.19 -12.38
CA ASP A 164 -0.30 3.23 -13.37
C ASP A 164 -1.22 2.01 -13.34
N ALA A 165 -2.11 1.91 -14.32
CA ALA A 165 -3.13 0.88 -14.40
C ALA A 165 -2.72 -0.34 -15.24
N PHE A 166 -1.44 -0.52 -15.51
CA PHE A 166 -0.88 -1.53 -16.39
C PHE A 166 -1.02 -1.22 -17.89
N ASP A 167 -0.03 -1.61 -18.68
CA ASP A 167 0.11 -1.23 -20.09
C ASP A 167 -0.87 -1.90 -21.07
N LYS A 168 -1.57 -2.96 -20.64
CA LYS A 168 -2.50 -3.72 -21.48
C LYS A 168 -3.88 -3.84 -20.89
N GLY A 169 -4.91 -3.51 -21.69
CA GLY A 169 -6.30 -3.70 -21.32
C GLY A 169 -6.75 -2.80 -20.16
N SER A 170 -6.14 -1.64 -19.98
CA SER A 170 -6.52 -0.67 -18.96
C SER A 170 -7.15 0.58 -19.55
N TYR A 171 -7.88 1.30 -18.71
CA TYR A 171 -8.51 2.58 -19.04
C TYR A 171 -8.43 3.50 -17.84
N ILE A 172 -8.07 4.76 -18.07
CA ILE A 172 -8.04 5.82 -17.06
C ILE A 172 -8.75 7.05 -17.62
N LYS A 173 -9.62 7.65 -16.79
CA LYS A 173 -10.26 8.93 -17.06
C LYS A 173 -10.09 9.85 -15.87
N VAL A 174 -9.57 11.04 -16.13
CA VAL A 174 -9.53 12.13 -15.15
C VAL A 174 -10.78 12.97 -15.30
N ILE A 175 -11.44 13.30 -14.19
CA ILE A 175 -12.65 14.12 -14.09
C ILE A 175 -12.33 15.28 -13.14
N PRO A 176 -11.72 16.36 -13.66
CA PRO A 176 -11.19 17.44 -12.81
C PRO A 176 -12.30 18.15 -12.00
N GLU A 177 -13.48 18.31 -12.57
CA GLU A 177 -14.63 18.95 -11.94
C GLU A 177 -15.17 18.19 -10.72
N GLU A 178 -14.85 16.89 -10.62
CA GLU A 178 -15.21 16.05 -9.47
C GLU A 178 -14.00 15.71 -8.58
N ASN A 179 -12.82 16.25 -8.90
CA ASN A 179 -11.54 15.87 -8.28
C ASN A 179 -11.36 14.34 -8.24
N LYS A 180 -11.64 13.67 -9.37
CA LYS A 180 -11.76 12.22 -9.45
C LYS A 180 -10.97 11.65 -10.61
N ILE A 181 -10.40 10.48 -10.38
CA ILE A 181 -9.88 9.59 -11.42
C ILE A 181 -10.67 8.30 -11.35
N ILE A 182 -11.13 7.81 -12.49
CA ILE A 182 -11.80 6.51 -12.60
C ILE A 182 -11.06 5.67 -13.63
N GLY A 183 -11.12 4.37 -13.45
CA GLY A 183 -10.51 3.47 -14.42
C GLY A 183 -10.78 2.01 -14.14
N TYR A 184 -10.19 1.19 -14.98
CA TYR A 184 -10.16 -0.25 -14.77
C TYR A 184 -8.89 -0.86 -15.37
N THR A 185 -8.54 -2.03 -14.91
CA THR A 185 -7.51 -2.88 -15.50
C THR A 185 -8.07 -4.28 -15.73
N THR A 186 -7.67 -4.89 -16.84
CA THR A 186 -8.06 -6.27 -17.19
C THR A 186 -6.96 -7.27 -16.86
N ARG A 187 -5.86 -6.82 -16.26
CA ARG A 187 -4.74 -7.69 -15.88
C ARG A 187 -5.22 -8.86 -15.02
N ASN A 188 -4.88 -10.06 -15.43
CA ASN A 188 -5.20 -11.29 -14.72
C ASN A 188 -4.16 -12.36 -15.04
N SER A 189 -4.12 -13.43 -14.25
CA SER A 189 -3.25 -14.58 -14.44
C SER A 189 -3.96 -15.80 -15.05
N GLY A 190 -5.13 -15.60 -15.62
CA GLY A 190 -5.95 -16.65 -16.25
C GLY A 190 -7.11 -17.12 -15.37
N GLY A 191 -7.99 -17.95 -15.94
CA GLY A 191 -9.12 -18.52 -15.22
C GLY A 191 -10.28 -17.55 -14.92
N VAL A 192 -10.30 -16.38 -15.57
CA VAL A 192 -11.36 -15.38 -15.42
C VAL A 192 -12.21 -15.27 -16.70
N PRO A 193 -13.44 -14.74 -16.63
CA PRO A 193 -14.24 -14.43 -17.81
C PRO A 193 -13.54 -13.42 -18.73
N GLU A 194 -13.80 -13.46 -20.05
CA GLU A 194 -13.21 -12.57 -21.04
C GLU A 194 -13.46 -11.07 -20.75
N ASN A 195 -14.56 -10.75 -20.10
CA ASN A 195 -14.95 -9.40 -19.73
C ASN A 195 -14.47 -8.98 -18.34
N PHE A 196 -13.55 -9.71 -17.72
CA PHE A 196 -13.00 -9.37 -16.40
C PHE A 196 -12.43 -7.96 -16.39
N LYS A 197 -12.82 -7.20 -15.37
CA LYS A 197 -12.29 -5.86 -15.08
C LYS A 197 -12.24 -5.63 -13.57
N ASN A 198 -11.11 -5.11 -13.10
CA ASN A 198 -11.03 -4.53 -11.77
C ASN A 198 -11.13 -3.00 -11.89
N TYR A 199 -12.16 -2.43 -11.30
CA TYR A 199 -12.43 -0.99 -11.36
C TYR A 199 -11.84 -0.28 -10.14
N PHE A 200 -11.39 0.97 -10.37
CA PHE A 200 -10.92 1.86 -9.32
C PHE A 200 -11.43 3.30 -9.53
N ARG A 201 -11.47 4.04 -8.44
CA ARG A 201 -11.76 5.47 -8.41
C ARG A 201 -11.11 6.11 -7.19
#